data_b49c396b11028975b60ce68f1db682df
#
_entry.id   b49c396b11028975b60ce68f1db682df
#
_cell.length_a   1.000
_cell.length_b   1.000
_cell.length_c   1.000
_cell.angle_alpha   90.00
_cell.angle_beta   90.00
_cell.angle_gamma   90.00
#
_symmetry.space_group_name_H-M   'P 1'
#
loop_
_entity.id
_entity.type
_entity.pdbx_description
1 polymer ?
#
loop_
_entity_poly.entity_id
_entity_poly.type
_entity_poly.pdbx_seq_one_letter_code
_entity_poly.pdbx_strand_id
1 'polypeptide(L)'
;MVHSRIKRKKLEEIRGKVSIGPVFLTRYEKARIIGARALQISLGAPILTDISGDIVELDSMRIAEKELLSGILPLTIRRTLPSGKYQDIPLSWLYME
;
A
#
# COMPACT_ATOMS: atom_id res chain seq x y z
N MET A 1 -0.19 -5.23 -18.17
CA MET A 1 -0.28 -4.33 -17.03
C MET A 1 -1.16 -4.90 -15.95
N VAL A 2 -0.77 -4.71 -14.71
CA VAL A 2 -1.46 -5.34 -13.59
C VAL A 2 -2.91 -4.88 -13.46
N HIS A 3 -3.17 -3.58 -13.59
CA HIS A 3 -4.52 -3.06 -13.40
C HIS A 3 -5.51 -3.52 -14.49
N SER A 4 -5.02 -4.00 -15.64
CA SER A 4 -5.89 -4.56 -16.66
C SER A 4 -6.52 -5.89 -16.23
N ARG A 5 -5.99 -6.51 -15.17
CA ARG A 5 -6.53 -7.76 -14.63
C ARG A 5 -7.61 -7.54 -13.59
N ILE A 6 -7.82 -6.31 -13.17
CA ILE A 6 -8.83 -5.99 -12.18
C ILE A 6 -10.20 -6.11 -12.82
N LYS A 7 -11.12 -6.76 -12.14
CA LYS A 7 -12.49 -6.90 -12.64
C LYS A 7 -13.18 -5.53 -12.63
N ARG A 8 -13.93 -5.24 -13.70
CA ARG A 8 -14.63 -3.97 -13.83
C ARG A 8 -15.50 -3.67 -12.60
N LYS A 9 -16.23 -4.67 -12.11
CA LYS A 9 -17.09 -4.51 -10.95
C LYS A 9 -16.32 -4.03 -9.72
N LYS A 10 -15.15 -4.63 -9.46
CA LYS A 10 -14.32 -4.25 -8.33
C LYS A 10 -13.80 -2.81 -8.50
N LEU A 11 -13.41 -2.46 -9.71
CA LEU A 11 -12.93 -1.11 -9.99
C LEU A 11 -14.03 -0.07 -9.76
N GLU A 12 -15.26 -0.37 -10.16
CA GLU A 12 -16.40 0.51 -9.93
C GLU A 12 -16.69 0.67 -8.44
N GLU A 13 -16.60 -0.40 -7.67
CA GLU A 13 -16.77 -0.33 -6.22
C GLU A 13 -15.72 0.58 -5.58
N ILE A 14 -14.46 0.44 -6.00
CA ILE A 14 -13.37 1.29 -5.50
C ILE A 14 -13.63 2.76 -5.87
N ARG A 15 -14.04 3.02 -7.09
CA ARG A 15 -14.34 4.39 -7.53
C ARG A 15 -15.45 5.02 -6.72
N GLY A 16 -16.41 4.24 -6.29
CA GLY A 16 -17.48 4.74 -5.44
C GLY A 16 -17.01 5.11 -4.03
N LYS A 17 -15.94 4.49 -3.55
CA LYS A 17 -15.41 4.73 -2.21
C LYS A 17 -14.35 5.81 -2.18
N VAL A 18 -13.51 5.89 -3.21
CA VAL A 18 -12.40 6.85 -3.25
C VAL A 18 -12.87 8.14 -3.91
N SER A 19 -12.99 9.20 -3.11
CA SER A 19 -13.44 10.50 -3.59
C SER A 19 -12.30 11.46 -3.92
N ILE A 20 -11.12 11.25 -3.37
CA ILE A 20 -9.95 12.10 -3.60
C ILE A 20 -8.84 11.28 -4.25
N GLY A 21 -8.42 11.70 -5.43
CA GLY A 21 -7.33 11.07 -6.15
C GLY A 21 -7.71 9.80 -6.87
N PRO A 22 -6.73 9.13 -7.47
CA PRO A 22 -6.98 7.93 -8.26
C PRO A 22 -7.30 6.71 -7.40
N VAL A 23 -7.88 5.70 -8.04
CA VAL A 23 -8.17 4.42 -7.37
C VAL A 23 -6.93 3.56 -7.17
N PHE A 24 -5.78 4.03 -7.66
CA PHE A 24 -4.50 3.34 -7.52
C PHE A 24 -3.69 3.96 -6.39
N LEU A 25 -2.86 3.13 -5.77
CA LEU A 25 -1.79 3.64 -4.93
C LEU A 25 -0.73 4.24 -5.85
N THR A 26 -0.44 5.54 -5.68
CA THR A 26 0.55 6.21 -6.53
C THR A 26 1.96 5.75 -6.17
N ARG A 27 2.91 5.95 -7.10
CA ARG A 27 4.32 5.64 -6.84
C ARG A 27 4.86 6.38 -5.63
N TYR A 28 4.48 7.63 -5.49
CA TYR A 28 4.90 8.46 -4.37
C TYR A 28 4.39 7.90 -3.05
N GLU A 29 3.10 7.56 -3.00
CA GLU A 29 2.49 6.97 -1.82
C GLU A 29 3.14 5.62 -1.49
N LYS A 30 3.37 4.81 -2.50
CA LYS A 30 4.02 3.50 -2.34
C LYS A 30 5.42 3.65 -1.74
N ALA A 31 6.21 4.58 -2.26
CA ALA A 31 7.56 4.81 -1.76
C ALA A 31 7.56 5.25 -0.31
N ARG A 32 6.64 6.12 0.06
CA ARG A 32 6.53 6.60 1.45
C ARG A 32 6.12 5.48 2.39
N ILE A 33 5.19 4.64 1.99
CA ILE A 33 4.75 3.51 2.82
C ILE A 33 5.88 2.52 3.03
N ILE A 34 6.58 2.16 1.96
CA ILE A 34 7.71 1.24 2.04
C ILE A 34 8.79 1.81 2.97
N GLY A 35 9.11 3.10 2.82
CA GLY A 35 10.10 3.74 3.68
C GLY A 35 9.70 3.75 5.14
N ALA A 36 8.46 4.10 5.43
CA ALA A 36 7.96 4.14 6.80
C ALA A 36 7.92 2.74 7.43
N ARG A 37 7.44 1.75 6.67
CA ARG A 37 7.38 0.38 7.17
C ARG A 37 8.77 -0.22 7.36
N ALA A 38 9.70 0.06 6.44
CA ALA A 38 11.08 -0.40 6.56
C ALA A 38 11.74 0.15 7.82
N LEU A 39 11.48 1.40 8.14
CA LEU A 39 11.97 1.98 9.38
C LEU A 39 11.42 1.25 10.61
N GLN A 40 10.13 0.96 10.63
CA GLN A 40 9.54 0.19 11.72
C GLN A 40 10.20 -1.17 11.87
N ILE A 41 10.41 -1.87 10.77
CA ILE A 41 11.05 -3.19 10.77
C ILE A 41 12.49 -3.09 11.31
N SER A 42 13.23 -2.09 10.87
CA SER A 42 14.61 -1.89 11.35
C SER A 42 14.69 -1.57 12.84
N LEU A 43 13.61 -1.03 13.40
CA LEU A 43 13.50 -0.74 14.82
C LEU A 43 12.92 -1.89 15.65
N GLY A 44 12.69 -3.04 15.02
CA GLY A 44 12.27 -4.24 15.73
C GLY A 44 10.80 -4.59 15.63
N ALA A 45 10.04 -3.93 14.77
CA ALA A 45 8.62 -4.28 14.57
C ALA A 45 8.48 -5.72 14.05
N PRO A 46 7.42 -6.44 14.43
CA PRO A 46 7.20 -7.79 13.93
C PRO A 46 6.99 -7.81 12.42
N ILE A 47 7.58 -8.80 11.75
CA ILE A 47 7.40 -9.00 10.32
C ILE A 47 6.11 -9.76 10.09
N LEU A 48 5.27 -9.26 9.18
CA LEU A 48 3.94 -9.81 8.92
C LEU A 48 3.91 -10.87 7.83
N THR A 49 4.91 -10.88 6.94
CA THR A 49 4.97 -11.88 5.87
C THR A 49 5.85 -13.05 6.25
N ASP A 50 5.60 -14.19 5.61
CA ASP A 50 6.48 -15.34 5.72
C ASP A 50 7.70 -15.10 4.84
N ILE A 51 8.88 -15.02 5.46
CA ILE A 51 10.14 -14.80 4.77
C ILE A 51 11.04 -16.03 4.82
N SER A 52 10.51 -17.16 5.27
CA SER A 52 11.33 -18.37 5.51
C SER A 52 12.03 -18.90 4.27
N GLY A 53 11.52 -18.60 3.09
CA GLY A 53 12.12 -19.07 1.84
C GLY A 53 13.23 -18.16 1.30
N ASP A 54 13.32 -16.92 1.79
CA ASP A 54 14.19 -15.89 1.21
C ASP A 54 15.10 -15.24 2.25
N ILE A 55 15.73 -16.03 3.04
CA ILE A 55 16.53 -15.55 4.17
C ILE A 55 17.69 -14.67 3.74
N VAL A 56 18.18 -14.87 2.53
CA VAL A 56 19.38 -14.15 2.03
C VAL A 56 19.12 -12.66 1.86
N GLU A 57 17.85 -12.26 1.68
CA GLU A 57 17.49 -10.90 1.36
C GLU A 57 16.73 -10.21 2.48
N LEU A 58 17.24 -10.32 3.70
CA LEU A 58 16.59 -9.76 4.89
C LEU A 58 16.82 -8.25 5.05
N ASP A 59 16.65 -7.53 3.97
CA ASP A 59 16.69 -6.09 3.94
C ASP A 59 15.31 -5.54 4.32
N SER A 60 15.28 -4.58 5.22
CA SER A 60 14.03 -3.98 5.70
C SER A 60 13.16 -3.44 4.58
N MET A 61 13.78 -2.84 3.55
CA MET A 61 13.04 -2.29 2.42
C MET A 61 12.35 -3.39 1.61
N ARG A 62 13.03 -4.50 1.39
CA ARG A 62 12.46 -5.63 0.64
C ARG A 62 11.35 -6.31 1.40
N ILE A 63 11.50 -6.43 2.71
CA ILE A 63 10.46 -6.99 3.55
C ILE A 63 9.22 -6.09 3.53
N ALA A 64 9.42 -4.77 3.64
CA ALA A 64 8.32 -3.82 3.60
C ALA A 64 7.60 -3.86 2.26
N GLU A 65 8.33 -3.95 1.16
CA GLU A 65 7.75 -4.06 -0.17
C GLU A 65 6.93 -5.35 -0.31
N LYS A 66 7.45 -6.46 0.18
CA LYS A 66 6.75 -7.74 0.15
C LYS A 66 5.46 -7.68 0.95
N GLU A 67 5.49 -7.06 2.13
CA GLU A 67 4.29 -6.89 2.96
C GLU A 67 3.25 -6.03 2.24
N LEU A 68 3.69 -4.95 1.61
CA LEU A 68 2.77 -4.08 0.88
C LEU A 68 2.11 -4.82 -0.29
N LEU A 69 2.91 -5.53 -1.08
CA LEU A 69 2.40 -6.24 -2.26
C LEU A 69 1.49 -7.41 -1.90
N SER A 70 1.66 -8.01 -0.73
CA SER A 70 0.79 -9.08 -0.28
C SER A 70 -0.52 -8.59 0.33
N GLY A 71 -0.68 -7.27 0.48
CA GLY A 71 -1.93 -6.68 0.93
C GLY A 71 -2.24 -6.83 2.41
N ILE A 72 -1.24 -7.20 3.22
CA ILE A 72 -1.46 -7.46 4.64
C ILE A 72 -1.21 -6.26 5.56
N LEU A 73 -0.70 -5.14 5.00
CA LEU A 73 -0.45 -3.96 5.82
C LEU A 73 -1.74 -3.26 6.20
N PRO A 74 -2.05 -3.12 7.50
CA PRO A 74 -3.26 -2.45 7.96
C PRO A 74 -3.05 -0.93 8.04
N LEU A 75 -2.72 -0.31 6.92
CA LEU A 75 -2.42 1.11 6.86
C LEU A 75 -3.52 1.88 6.14
N THR A 76 -3.62 3.15 6.49
CA THR A 76 -4.55 4.11 5.89
C THR A 76 -3.76 5.29 5.35
N ILE A 77 -4.11 5.75 4.15
CA ILE A 77 -3.48 6.89 3.52
C ILE A 77 -4.41 8.09 3.65
N ARG A 78 -3.86 9.23 4.02
CA ARG A 78 -4.61 10.49 4.00
C ARG A 78 -4.26 11.26 2.74
N ARG A 79 -5.27 11.55 1.93
CA ARG A 79 -5.15 12.43 0.77
C ARG A 79 -5.84 13.74 1.09
N THR A 80 -5.11 14.84 0.92
CA THR A 80 -5.59 16.17 1.29
C THR A 80 -5.60 17.08 0.07
N LEU A 81 -6.70 17.81 -0.11
CA LEU A 81 -6.81 18.81 -1.16
C LEU A 81 -6.29 20.17 -0.65
N PRO A 82 -5.90 21.07 -1.56
CA PRO A 82 -5.48 22.43 -1.16
C PRO A 82 -6.54 23.17 -0.37
N SER A 83 -7.81 22.82 -0.53
CA SER A 83 -8.92 23.42 0.23
C SER A 83 -8.96 23.00 1.69
N GLY A 84 -8.15 22.02 2.08
CA GLY A 84 -8.17 21.45 3.42
C GLY A 84 -9.04 20.21 3.56
N LYS A 85 -9.87 19.91 2.57
CA LYS A 85 -10.65 18.67 2.58
C LYS A 85 -9.71 17.47 2.45
N TYR A 86 -10.03 16.40 3.15
CA TYR A 86 -9.21 15.20 3.11
C TYR A 86 -10.07 13.94 3.11
N GLN A 87 -9.43 12.86 2.75
CA GLN A 87 -10.03 11.54 2.85
C GLN A 87 -8.98 10.56 3.37
N ASP A 88 -9.36 9.75 4.34
CA ASP A 88 -8.54 8.64 4.83
C ASP A 88 -8.96 7.39 4.07
N ILE A 89 -8.02 6.81 3.35
CA ILE A 89 -8.28 5.68 2.46
C ILE A 89 -7.51 4.47 2.94
N PRO A 90 -8.19 3.40 3.38
CA PRO A 90 -7.50 2.16 3.71
C PRO A 90 -6.79 1.59 2.48
N LEU A 91 -5.61 1.02 2.67
CA LEU A 91 -4.86 0.42 1.57
C LEU A 91 -5.65 -0.65 0.84
N SER A 92 -6.53 -1.36 1.56
CA SER A 92 -7.35 -2.41 0.96
C SER A 92 -8.30 -1.90 -0.11
N TRP A 93 -8.59 -0.59 -0.12
CA TRP A 93 -9.45 0.02 -1.15
C TRP A 93 -8.70 0.36 -2.42
N LEU A 94 -7.38 0.42 -2.38
CA LEU A 94 -6.59 0.91 -3.49
C LEU A 94 -5.98 -0.26 -4.27
N TYR A 95 -5.98 -0.09 -5.58
CA TYR A 95 -5.33 -1.03 -6.47
C TYR A 95 -3.83 -0.72 -6.51
N MET A 96 -3.01 -1.74 -6.39
CA MET A 96 -1.55 -1.60 -6.45
C MET A 96 -1.02 -2.16 -7.76
N GLU A 97 -0.20 -1.35 -8.42
CA GLU A 97 0.50 -1.79 -9.63
C GLU A 97 1.78 -2.52 -9.31
#